data_792a0420e02bdedcd9397cb431730503
#
_entry.id   792a0420e02bdedcd9397cb431730503
#
_cell.length_a   1.000
_cell.length_b   1.000
_cell.length_c   1.000
_cell.angle_alpha   90.00
_cell.angle_beta   90.00
_cell.angle_gamma   90.00
#
_symmetry.space_group_name_H-M   'P 1'
#
loop_
_entity.id
_entity.type
_entity.pdbx_description
1 polymer ?
#
loop_
_entity_poly.entity_id
_entity_poly.type
_entity_poly.pdbx_seq_one_letter_code
_entity_poly.pdbx_strand_id
1 'polypeptide(L)'
;MQQTNDELIKLIKEKIIEKWNKKKEPYLFSSIGADIKEQPEALDGKKLKEWVHLNLDNLSAEISAHPTQKEKIGLIPKGEKYEYNTENKIKNKYTHAESTRISESRKKITMAFISMLGDLPTEDADKIIIPTSILSKLLGE
;
A
#
# COMPACT_ATOMS: atom_id res chain seq x y z
N MET A 1 0.50 -10.14 -37.40
CA MET A 1 0.74 -8.70 -37.59
C MET A 1 1.63 -8.21 -36.47
N GLN A 2 2.80 -7.76 -36.80
CA GLN A 2 3.66 -7.08 -35.80
C GLN A 2 3.00 -5.76 -35.46
N GLN A 3 2.54 -5.61 -34.22
CA GLN A 3 2.20 -4.29 -33.73
C GLN A 3 3.46 -3.46 -33.69
N THR A 4 3.47 -2.40 -34.43
CA THR A 4 4.59 -1.47 -34.44
C THR A 4 4.70 -0.78 -33.09
N ASN A 5 5.93 -0.37 -32.72
CA ASN A 5 6.19 0.39 -31.49
C ASN A 5 5.21 1.57 -31.35
N ASP A 6 4.81 2.19 -32.45
CA ASP A 6 3.87 3.34 -32.50
C ASP A 6 2.45 2.96 -32.07
N GLU A 7 1.98 1.77 -32.44
CA GLU A 7 0.66 1.28 -32.01
C GLU A 7 0.64 0.97 -30.52
N LEU A 8 1.73 0.43 -29.98
CA LEU A 8 1.88 0.18 -28.54
C LEU A 8 1.90 1.50 -27.77
N ILE A 9 2.64 2.50 -28.24
CA ILE A 9 2.68 3.84 -27.65
C ILE A 9 1.27 4.42 -27.60
N LYS A 10 0.52 4.34 -28.71
CA LYS A 10 -0.85 4.84 -28.79
C LYS A 10 -1.77 4.13 -27.81
N LEU A 11 -1.73 2.81 -27.73
CA LEU A 11 -2.53 2.02 -26.81
C LEU A 11 -2.26 2.36 -25.36
N ILE A 12 -1.00 2.42 -24.96
CA ILE A 12 -0.61 2.76 -23.59
C ILE A 12 -1.03 4.19 -23.24
N LYS A 13 -0.85 5.13 -24.16
CA LYS A 13 -1.27 6.53 -23.98
C LYS A 13 -2.78 6.65 -23.75
N GLU A 14 -3.59 5.97 -24.55
CA GLU A 14 -5.05 5.93 -24.38
C GLU A 14 -5.44 5.35 -23.02
N LYS A 15 -4.79 4.28 -22.60
CA LYS A 15 -5.01 3.64 -21.28
C LYS A 15 -4.63 4.53 -20.11
N ILE A 16 -3.52 5.26 -20.20
CA ILE A 16 -3.12 6.25 -19.18
C ILE A 16 -4.20 7.31 -19.01
N ILE A 17 -4.67 7.88 -20.11
CA ILE A 17 -5.70 8.92 -20.11
C ILE A 17 -7.04 8.36 -19.59
N GLU A 18 -7.43 7.18 -20.01
CA GLU A 18 -8.66 6.52 -19.57
C GLU A 18 -8.64 6.26 -18.05
N LYS A 19 -7.57 5.69 -17.52
CA LYS A 19 -7.40 5.45 -16.08
C LYS A 19 -7.42 6.75 -15.28
N TRP A 20 -6.73 7.76 -15.78
CA TRP A 20 -6.68 9.06 -15.13
C TRP A 20 -8.05 9.75 -15.10
N ASN A 21 -8.79 9.72 -16.20
CA ASN A 21 -10.12 10.34 -16.28
C ASN A 21 -11.15 9.60 -15.39
N LYS A 22 -11.08 8.27 -15.33
CA LYS A 22 -12.04 7.46 -14.55
C LYS A 22 -11.79 7.49 -13.05
N LYS A 23 -10.53 7.37 -12.63
CA LYS A 23 -10.17 7.12 -11.22
C LYS A 23 -9.16 8.08 -10.65
N LYS A 24 -8.52 8.92 -11.47
CA LYS A 24 -7.37 9.74 -11.07
C LYS A 24 -6.24 8.90 -10.43
N GLU A 25 -6.02 7.71 -10.97
CA GLU A 25 -5.01 6.76 -10.51
C GLU A 25 -3.94 6.53 -11.58
N PRO A 26 -2.67 6.30 -11.17
CA PRO A 26 -1.61 5.94 -12.11
C PRO A 26 -1.91 4.61 -12.82
N TYR A 27 -1.56 4.53 -14.10
CA TYR A 27 -1.59 3.27 -14.83
C TYR A 27 -0.35 2.44 -14.48
N LEU A 28 -0.53 1.47 -13.62
CA LEU A 28 0.57 0.71 -13.02
C LEU A 28 1.35 -0.13 -14.05
N PHE A 29 2.67 -0.27 -13.87
CA PHE A 29 3.51 -1.11 -14.72
C PHE A 29 3.07 -2.58 -14.74
N SER A 30 2.54 -3.08 -13.62
CA SER A 30 1.95 -4.41 -13.56
C SER A 30 0.75 -4.58 -14.51
N SER A 31 -0.08 -3.55 -14.62
CA SER A 31 -1.22 -3.54 -15.55
C SER A 31 -0.76 -3.42 -16.99
N ILE A 32 0.24 -2.57 -17.26
CA ILE A 32 0.86 -2.46 -18.58
C ILE A 32 1.45 -3.82 -18.99
N GLY A 33 2.19 -4.46 -18.09
CA GLY A 33 2.76 -5.79 -18.35
C GLY A 33 1.72 -6.85 -18.63
N ALA A 34 0.56 -6.79 -17.98
CA ALA A 34 -0.55 -7.70 -18.26
C ALA A 34 -1.18 -7.45 -19.64
N ASP A 35 -1.37 -6.17 -20.01
CA ASP A 35 -1.98 -5.80 -21.29
C ASP A 35 -1.09 -6.12 -22.50
N ILE A 36 0.23 -6.10 -22.33
CA ILE A 36 1.20 -6.41 -23.41
C ILE A 36 1.75 -7.82 -23.35
N LYS A 37 1.32 -8.64 -22.40
CA LYS A 37 1.82 -10.03 -22.23
C LYS A 37 1.65 -10.88 -23.48
N GLU A 38 0.64 -10.59 -24.27
CA GLU A 38 0.37 -11.28 -25.54
C GLU A 38 1.24 -10.78 -26.69
N GLN A 39 1.99 -9.67 -26.49
CA GLN A 39 2.76 -9.01 -27.55
C GLN A 39 4.15 -8.58 -27.05
N PRO A 40 4.98 -9.52 -26.57
CA PRO A 40 6.31 -9.20 -26.05
C PRO A 40 7.25 -8.62 -27.11
N GLU A 41 6.98 -8.90 -28.37
CA GLU A 41 7.78 -8.42 -29.51
C GLU A 41 7.70 -6.90 -29.70
N ALA A 42 6.62 -6.28 -29.29
CA ALA A 42 6.43 -4.82 -29.37
C ALA A 42 7.40 -4.02 -28.47
N LEU A 43 8.05 -4.69 -27.51
CA LEU A 43 9.08 -4.08 -26.64
C LEU A 43 10.48 -4.07 -27.28
N ASP A 44 10.63 -4.58 -28.48
CA ASP A 44 11.92 -4.64 -29.20
C ASP A 44 13.04 -5.32 -28.38
N GLY A 45 12.68 -6.37 -27.66
CA GLY A 45 13.59 -7.13 -26.80
C GLY A 45 14.01 -6.44 -25.51
N LYS A 46 13.48 -5.26 -25.20
CA LYS A 46 13.76 -4.52 -23.98
C LYS A 46 12.84 -4.91 -22.83
N LYS A 47 13.29 -4.68 -21.61
CA LYS A 47 12.40 -4.80 -20.45
C LYS A 47 11.37 -3.67 -20.46
N LEU A 48 10.14 -3.96 -20.01
CA LEU A 48 9.05 -2.96 -19.98
C LEU A 48 9.47 -1.63 -19.33
N LYS A 49 10.15 -1.69 -18.21
CA LYS A 49 10.61 -0.49 -17.50
C LYS A 49 11.56 0.36 -18.36
N GLU A 50 12.50 -0.27 -19.00
CA GLU A 50 13.46 0.37 -19.88
C GLU A 50 12.79 0.96 -21.11
N TRP A 51 11.90 0.19 -21.74
CA TRP A 51 11.11 0.65 -22.88
C TRP A 51 10.26 1.87 -22.52
N VAL A 52 9.60 1.87 -21.37
CA VAL A 52 8.80 3.01 -20.89
C VAL A 52 9.66 4.24 -20.67
N HIS A 53 10.85 4.11 -20.04
CA HIS A 53 11.75 5.23 -19.83
C HIS A 53 12.20 5.88 -21.13
N LEU A 54 12.46 5.09 -22.17
CA LEU A 54 12.85 5.59 -23.48
C LEU A 54 11.70 6.29 -24.23
N ASN A 55 10.46 5.93 -23.93
CA ASN A 55 9.28 6.43 -24.63
C ASN A 55 8.42 7.39 -23.82
N LEU A 56 8.88 7.90 -22.66
CA LEU A 56 8.10 8.79 -21.79
C LEU A 56 7.57 10.04 -22.53
N ASP A 57 8.39 10.65 -23.37
CA ASP A 57 7.99 11.83 -24.14
C ASP A 57 6.91 11.48 -25.18
N ASN A 58 7.07 10.34 -25.87
CA ASN A 58 6.09 9.84 -26.84
C ASN A 58 4.78 9.45 -26.19
N LEU A 59 4.83 8.91 -24.97
CA LEU A 59 3.66 8.58 -24.17
C LEU A 59 2.98 9.82 -23.57
N SER A 60 3.63 10.95 -23.59
CA SER A 60 3.18 12.18 -22.89
C SER A 60 2.83 11.88 -21.43
N ALA A 61 3.69 11.13 -20.76
CA ALA A 61 3.47 10.62 -19.42
C ALA A 61 4.68 10.86 -18.52
N GLU A 62 4.44 10.84 -17.22
CA GLU A 62 5.45 10.88 -16.17
C GLU A 62 5.36 9.65 -15.28
N ILE A 63 6.48 9.24 -14.72
CA ILE A 63 6.51 8.11 -13.79
C ILE A 63 6.14 8.59 -12.40
N SER A 64 5.09 8.00 -11.84
CA SER A 64 4.70 8.17 -10.45
C SER A 64 5.05 6.89 -9.68
N ALA A 65 5.93 7.01 -8.69
CA ALA A 65 6.36 5.91 -7.85
C ALA A 65 5.91 6.11 -6.41
N HIS A 66 5.44 5.04 -5.78
CA HIS A 66 5.11 5.09 -4.37
C HIS A 66 6.38 5.22 -3.52
N PRO A 67 6.42 6.12 -2.51
CA PRO A 67 7.62 6.39 -1.74
C PRO A 67 8.18 5.17 -0.98
N THR A 68 7.33 4.23 -0.60
CA THR A 68 7.71 3.04 0.18
C THR A 68 7.44 1.71 -0.49
N GLN A 69 6.55 1.65 -1.48
CA GLN A 69 6.19 0.40 -2.20
C GLN A 69 6.74 0.46 -3.62
N LYS A 70 7.87 -0.18 -3.81
CA LYS A 70 8.57 -0.22 -5.11
C LYS A 70 7.75 -0.89 -6.23
N GLU A 71 6.78 -1.73 -5.87
CA GLU A 71 5.89 -2.39 -6.82
C GLU A 71 4.81 -1.44 -7.37
N LYS A 72 4.50 -0.38 -6.64
CA LYS A 72 3.52 0.62 -7.08
C LYS A 72 4.18 1.75 -7.86
N ILE A 73 4.61 1.41 -9.04
CA ILE A 73 5.11 2.35 -10.05
C ILE A 73 4.10 2.37 -11.18
N GLY A 74 3.71 3.54 -11.63
CA GLY A 74 2.76 3.72 -12.71
C GLY A 74 3.03 4.98 -13.52
N LEU A 75 2.27 5.16 -14.56
CA LEU A 75 2.32 6.31 -15.46
C LEU A 75 1.13 7.22 -15.19
N ILE A 76 1.38 8.51 -15.16
CA ILE A 76 0.38 9.57 -15.09
C ILE A 76 0.54 10.49 -16.30
N PRO A 77 -0.49 11.22 -16.74
CA PRO A 77 -0.36 12.20 -17.80
C PRO A 77 0.66 13.28 -17.44
N LYS A 78 1.44 13.73 -18.43
CA LYS A 78 2.44 14.78 -18.24
C LYS A 78 1.81 16.06 -17.70
N GLY A 79 2.40 16.63 -16.66
CA GLY A 79 1.91 17.83 -15.98
C GLY A 79 0.87 17.58 -14.87
N GLU A 80 0.42 16.35 -14.69
CA GLU A 80 -0.43 15.96 -13.57
C GLU A 80 0.43 15.49 -12.40
N LYS A 81 -0.13 15.57 -11.19
CA LYS A 81 0.52 15.10 -9.97
C LYS A 81 -0.36 14.06 -9.29
N TYR A 82 0.25 13.00 -8.82
CA TYR A 82 -0.41 11.99 -8.02
C TYR A 82 0.34 11.81 -6.70
N GLU A 83 -0.35 12.08 -5.63
CA GLU A 83 0.17 11.82 -4.29
C GLU A 83 -0.41 10.51 -3.78
N TYR A 84 0.45 9.54 -3.57
CA TYR A 84 0.05 8.32 -2.90
C TYR A 84 -0.32 8.66 -1.46
N ASN A 85 -1.56 8.38 -1.08
CA ASN A 85 -2.04 8.63 0.27
C ASN A 85 -1.35 7.67 1.25
N THR A 86 -0.27 8.16 1.86
CA THR A 86 0.50 7.41 2.86
C THR A 86 -0.25 7.27 4.18
N GLU A 87 -1.24 8.12 4.44
CA GLU A 87 -2.03 8.08 5.67
C GLU A 87 -2.90 6.82 5.78
N ASN A 88 -3.45 6.35 4.66
CA ASN A 88 -4.19 5.08 4.64
C ASN A 88 -3.31 3.84 4.86
N LYS A 89 -1.99 3.96 4.76
CA LYS A 89 -1.07 2.85 5.00
C LYS A 89 -0.70 2.65 6.46
N ILE A 90 -0.75 3.70 7.26
CA ILE A 90 -0.55 3.54 8.71
C ILE A 90 -1.69 2.70 9.30
N LYS A 91 -2.92 2.83 8.72
CA LYS A 91 -4.06 1.97 9.14
C LYS A 91 -4.01 0.54 8.56
N ASN A 92 -3.43 0.34 7.37
CA ASN A 92 -3.38 -0.98 6.73
C ASN A 92 -2.04 -1.72 6.87
N LYS A 93 -1.01 -1.07 7.43
CA LYS A 93 0.28 -1.72 7.71
C LYS A 93 0.26 -2.55 9.00
N TYR A 94 -0.77 -2.36 9.80
CA TYR A 94 -1.12 -3.36 10.79
C TYR A 94 -1.81 -4.51 10.08
N THR A 95 -1.01 -5.34 9.40
CA THR A 95 -1.47 -6.64 8.94
C THR A 95 -2.12 -7.36 10.11
N HIS A 96 -3.12 -8.18 9.86
CA HIS A 96 -3.82 -8.98 10.86
C HIS A 96 -2.85 -9.65 11.85
N ALA A 97 -1.63 -9.96 11.44
CA ALA A 97 -0.58 -10.54 12.28
C ALA A 97 0.01 -9.55 13.29
N GLU A 98 0.21 -8.27 12.95
CA GLU A 98 0.71 -7.27 13.90
C GLU A 98 -0.38 -6.81 14.86
N SER A 99 -1.60 -6.67 14.39
CA SER A 99 -2.77 -6.42 15.25
C SER A 99 -2.97 -7.55 16.27
N THR A 100 -2.79 -8.79 15.84
CA THR A 100 -2.86 -9.96 16.74
C THR A 100 -1.72 -9.96 17.75
N ARG A 101 -0.48 -9.61 17.34
CA ARG A 101 0.68 -9.53 18.23
C ARG A 101 0.52 -8.44 19.29
N ILE A 102 0.02 -7.28 18.92
CA ILE A 102 -0.25 -6.18 19.87
C ILE A 102 -1.36 -6.59 20.84
N SER A 103 -2.40 -7.24 20.37
CA SER A 103 -3.48 -7.77 21.20
C SER A 103 -2.97 -8.84 22.17
N GLU A 104 -2.12 -9.77 21.71
CA GLU A 104 -1.49 -10.78 22.57
C GLU A 104 -0.53 -10.17 23.59
N SER A 105 0.26 -9.17 23.21
CA SER A 105 1.13 -8.46 24.14
C SER A 105 0.34 -7.73 25.22
N ARG A 106 -0.77 -7.08 24.84
CA ARG A 106 -1.68 -6.43 25.81
C ARG A 106 -2.31 -7.43 26.75
N LYS A 107 -2.76 -8.58 26.24
CA LYS A 107 -3.30 -9.67 27.08
C LYS A 107 -2.27 -10.18 28.08
N LYS A 108 -1.02 -10.39 27.66
CA LYS A 108 0.07 -10.82 28.53
C LYS A 108 0.35 -9.80 29.64
N ILE A 109 0.41 -8.51 29.29
CA ILE A 109 0.63 -7.43 30.26
C ILE A 109 -0.54 -7.37 31.23
N THR A 110 -1.78 -7.44 30.75
CA THR A 110 -2.99 -7.42 31.59
C THR A 110 -3.02 -8.61 32.55
N MET A 111 -2.71 -9.82 32.06
CA MET A 111 -2.68 -11.03 32.88
C MET A 111 -1.55 -10.98 33.92
N ALA A 112 -0.38 -10.46 33.57
CA ALA A 112 0.71 -10.26 34.50
C ALA A 112 0.35 -9.25 35.60
N PHE A 113 -0.35 -8.17 35.23
CA PHE A 113 -0.84 -7.16 36.16
C PHE A 113 -1.88 -7.76 37.14
N ILE A 114 -2.87 -8.52 36.63
CA ILE A 114 -3.88 -9.19 37.46
C ILE A 114 -3.21 -10.22 38.40
N SER A 115 -2.26 -10.99 37.91
CA SER A 115 -1.50 -11.94 38.73
C SER A 115 -0.76 -11.25 39.87
N MET A 116 -0.08 -10.12 39.57
CA MET A 116 0.61 -9.33 40.56
C MET A 116 -0.35 -8.77 41.64
N LEU A 117 -1.57 -8.35 41.25
CA LEU A 117 -2.61 -7.94 42.19
C LEU A 117 -3.07 -9.08 43.10
N GLY A 118 -3.12 -10.32 42.56
CA GLY A 118 -3.47 -11.53 43.32
C GLY A 118 -2.44 -11.93 44.35
N ASP A 119 -1.17 -11.56 44.16
CA ASP A 119 -0.05 -11.85 45.07
C ASP A 119 0.04 -10.82 46.22
N LEU A 120 -0.73 -9.72 46.16
CA LEU A 120 -0.74 -8.73 47.21
C LEU A 120 -1.52 -9.19 48.44
N PRO A 121 -1.10 -8.77 49.66
CA PRO A 121 -1.92 -9.00 50.86
C PRO A 121 -3.30 -8.37 50.69
N THR A 122 -4.33 -9.02 51.22
CA THR A 122 -5.73 -8.58 51.08
C THR A 122 -5.95 -7.15 51.54
N GLU A 123 -5.25 -6.71 52.56
CA GLU A 123 -5.33 -5.34 53.08
C GLU A 123 -4.81 -4.27 52.11
N ASP A 124 -3.84 -4.62 51.27
CA ASP A 124 -3.27 -3.73 50.26
C ASP A 124 -4.07 -3.81 48.95
N ALA A 125 -4.56 -4.98 48.57
CA ALA A 125 -5.40 -5.17 47.40
C ALA A 125 -6.71 -4.37 47.50
N ASP A 126 -7.33 -4.31 48.67
CA ASP A 126 -8.57 -3.57 48.92
C ASP A 126 -8.42 -2.02 48.82
N LYS A 127 -7.20 -1.53 48.92
CA LYS A 127 -6.88 -0.12 48.76
C LYS A 127 -6.70 0.31 47.29
N ILE A 128 -6.58 -0.64 46.38
CA ILE A 128 -6.36 -0.37 44.95
C ILE A 128 -7.70 -0.17 44.28
N ILE A 129 -7.93 1.05 43.78
CA ILE A 129 -9.12 1.39 42.98
C ILE A 129 -8.70 1.60 41.55
N ILE A 130 -9.18 0.73 40.65
CA ILE A 130 -8.91 0.85 39.20
C ILE A 130 -10.18 1.38 38.52
N PRO A 131 -10.14 2.59 37.93
CA PRO A 131 -11.29 3.09 37.18
C PRO A 131 -11.64 2.17 36.02
N THR A 132 -12.94 1.98 35.77
CA THR A 132 -13.46 1.14 34.68
C THR A 132 -12.93 1.57 33.31
N SER A 133 -12.71 2.88 33.12
CA SER A 133 -12.14 3.43 31.88
C SER A 133 -10.70 2.94 31.61
N ILE A 134 -9.91 2.66 32.65
CA ILE A 134 -8.57 2.09 32.53
C ILE A 134 -8.67 0.62 32.22
N LEU A 135 -9.56 -0.11 32.86
CA LEU A 135 -9.81 -1.53 32.59
C LEU A 135 -10.25 -1.77 31.14
N SER A 136 -11.15 -0.96 30.62
CA SER A 136 -11.59 -1.04 29.21
C SER A 136 -10.42 -0.85 28.25
N LYS A 137 -9.52 0.09 28.52
CA LYS A 137 -8.32 0.32 27.69
C LYS A 137 -7.33 -0.85 27.76
N LEU A 138 -7.16 -1.47 28.93
CA LEU A 138 -6.31 -2.63 29.09
C LEU A 138 -6.87 -3.87 28.36
N LEU A 139 -8.19 -4.03 28.33
CA LEU A 139 -8.87 -5.13 27.67
C LEU A 139 -8.99 -4.90 26.14
N GLY A 140 -8.74 -3.70 25.67
CA GLY A 140 -8.72 -3.39 24.23
C GLY A 140 -10.10 -3.09 23.63
N GLU A 141 -11.06 -2.70 24.44
CA GLU A 141 -12.36 -2.15 24.00
C GLU A 141 -12.28 -0.65 23.73
#